data_6a72075505b1de5fefe0ef6cc059d843
#
_entry.id   6a72075505b1de5fefe0ef6cc059d843
#
_cell.length_a   1.000
_cell.length_b   1.000
_cell.length_c   1.000
_cell.angle_alpha   90.00
_cell.angle_beta   90.00
_cell.angle_gamma   90.00
#
_symmetry.space_group_name_H-M   'P 1'
#
loop_
_entity.id
_entity.type
_entity.pdbx_description
1 polymer ?
#
loop_
_entity_poly.entity_id
_entity_poly.type
_entity_poly.pdbx_seq_one_letter_code
_entity_poly.pdbx_strand_id
1 'polypeptide(L)'
;NTLRGIEIYGFDAKGQLGWIRAAEQANWRGNQQAWDLRQVVETRFGADGIRAERRASQEWQSVLTPNILGVLLVAPEKMSARTLWRYIAHLKQNNQKATRYELALWSKVISPFVIPIMMLVAMPFAIRGPRSGGTSGMIFLGILAGLGFHLLSRLFGHLGLLNNWPAVAVSVLPLLIFLAIALAGIRWVDRR
;
A
#
# COMPACT_ATOMS: atom_id res chain seq x y z
N ASN A 1 -1.83 7.79 -22.94
CA ASN A 1 -0.86 7.35 -21.92
C ASN A 1 0.39 8.22 -22.02
N THR A 2 0.39 9.32 -21.27
CA THR A 2 1.50 10.28 -21.21
C THR A 2 2.07 10.29 -19.78
N LEU A 3 3.37 10.15 -19.63
CA LEU A 3 4.11 10.37 -18.39
C LEU A 3 4.73 11.76 -18.42
N ARG A 4 4.90 12.39 -17.25
CA ARG A 4 5.55 13.69 -17.11
C ARG A 4 6.64 13.63 -16.04
N GLY A 5 7.74 14.34 -16.28
CA GLY A 5 8.86 14.44 -15.35
C GLY A 5 9.55 13.11 -15.12
N ILE A 6 10.06 12.46 -16.18
CA ILE A 6 10.67 11.14 -16.12
C ILE A 6 12.17 11.30 -16.00
N GLU A 7 12.76 10.55 -15.09
CA GLU A 7 14.20 10.42 -14.96
C GLU A 7 14.60 8.95 -15.12
N ILE A 8 15.57 8.71 -15.99
CA ILE A 8 16.11 7.38 -16.29
C ILE A 8 17.58 7.41 -15.91
N TYR A 9 17.97 6.48 -15.04
CA TYR A 9 19.33 6.36 -14.55
C TYR A 9 20.01 5.16 -15.23
N GLY A 10 21.15 5.38 -15.87
CA GLY A 10 21.96 4.33 -16.47
C GLY A 10 23.21 4.07 -15.65
N PHE A 11 23.40 2.81 -15.24
CA PHE A 11 24.57 2.38 -14.48
C PHE A 11 25.52 1.61 -15.38
N ASP A 12 26.83 1.74 -15.12
CA ASP A 12 27.87 0.99 -15.82
C ASP A 12 27.98 -0.46 -15.28
N ALA A 13 28.86 -1.26 -15.87
CA ALA A 13 29.09 -2.66 -15.45
C ALA A 13 29.63 -2.78 -14.01
N LYS A 14 30.13 -1.68 -13.42
CA LYS A 14 30.63 -1.62 -12.04
C LYS A 14 29.57 -1.09 -11.06
N GLY A 15 28.35 -0.81 -11.54
CA GLY A 15 27.26 -0.26 -10.73
C GLY A 15 27.41 1.24 -10.43
N GLN A 16 28.29 1.96 -11.11
CA GLN A 16 28.44 3.41 -10.99
C GLN A 16 27.49 4.12 -11.94
N LEU A 17 26.99 5.27 -11.52
CA LEU A 17 26.09 6.09 -12.34
C LEU A 17 26.83 6.63 -13.55
N GLY A 18 26.51 6.14 -14.75
CA GLY A 18 27.12 6.54 -16.01
C GLY A 18 26.42 7.70 -16.69
N TRP A 19 25.09 7.73 -16.63
CA TRP A 19 24.30 8.81 -17.23
C TRP A 19 22.93 8.94 -16.57
N ILE A 20 22.37 10.15 -16.62
CA ILE A 20 21.00 10.47 -16.24
C ILE A 20 20.30 11.06 -17.47
N ARG A 21 19.11 10.58 -17.77
CA ARG A 21 18.26 11.13 -18.83
C ARG A 21 16.97 11.63 -18.22
N ALA A 22 16.78 12.94 -18.24
CA ALA A 22 15.54 13.59 -17.81
C ALA A 22 14.71 13.94 -19.06
N ALA A 23 13.41 13.63 -19.03
CA ALA A 23 12.47 14.00 -20.08
C ALA A 23 11.23 14.67 -19.47
N GLU A 24 10.78 15.75 -20.07
CA GLU A 24 9.60 16.46 -19.59
C GLU A 24 8.32 15.66 -19.83
N GLN A 25 8.25 14.96 -20.97
CA GLN A 25 7.13 14.11 -21.36
C GLN A 25 7.58 12.83 -22.04
N ALA A 26 6.85 11.72 -21.80
CA ALA A 26 6.99 10.50 -22.59
C ALA A 26 5.60 10.01 -23.03
N ASN A 27 5.46 9.75 -24.33
CA ASN A 27 4.24 9.24 -24.94
C ASN A 27 4.47 7.80 -25.40
N TRP A 28 3.56 6.90 -25.02
CA TRP A 28 3.64 5.50 -25.42
C TRP A 28 3.24 5.30 -26.88
N ARG A 29 4.09 4.66 -27.67
CA ARG A 29 3.82 4.21 -29.04
C ARG A 29 3.55 2.70 -29.01
N GLY A 30 2.26 2.32 -28.96
CA GLY A 30 1.85 0.92 -28.88
C GLY A 30 2.39 0.00 -29.98
N ASN A 31 2.52 0.52 -31.21
CA ASN A 31 3.02 -0.25 -32.37
C ASN A 31 4.51 -0.61 -32.29
N GLN A 32 5.30 0.13 -31.55
CA GLN A 32 6.76 -0.04 -31.49
C GLN A 32 7.26 -0.51 -30.14
N GLN A 33 6.35 -0.69 -29.15
CA GLN A 33 6.69 -1.00 -27.74
C GLN A 33 7.76 -0.06 -27.17
N ALA A 34 7.68 1.22 -27.54
CA ALA A 34 8.67 2.23 -27.19
C ALA A 34 8.00 3.50 -26.66
N TRP A 35 8.73 4.25 -25.85
CA TRP A 35 8.36 5.56 -25.36
C TRP A 35 9.02 6.65 -26.20
N ASP A 36 8.22 7.59 -26.69
CA ASP A 36 8.70 8.82 -27.34
C ASP A 36 8.92 9.88 -26.26
N LEU A 37 10.17 10.07 -25.88
CA LEU A 37 10.61 11.06 -24.90
C LEU A 37 10.70 12.42 -25.58
N ARG A 38 10.15 13.47 -24.94
CA ARG A 38 10.25 14.85 -25.44
C ARG A 38 10.98 15.74 -24.45
N GLN A 39 11.71 16.72 -24.99
CA GLN A 39 12.56 17.65 -24.25
C GLN A 39 13.55 16.89 -23.34
N VAL A 40 14.37 16.07 -23.96
CA VAL A 40 15.31 15.19 -23.27
C VAL A 40 16.60 15.93 -22.96
N VAL A 41 17.02 15.87 -21.69
CA VAL A 41 18.35 16.29 -21.24
C VAL A 41 19.10 15.05 -20.78
N GLU A 42 20.14 14.67 -21.50
CA GLU A 42 21.00 13.55 -21.13
C GLU A 42 22.29 14.09 -20.52
N THR A 43 22.56 13.76 -19.27
CA THR A 43 23.78 14.10 -18.54
C THR A 43 24.63 12.85 -18.41
N ARG A 44 25.82 12.85 -18.97
CA ARG A 44 26.79 11.76 -18.86
C ARG A 44 27.92 12.11 -17.92
N PHE A 45 28.27 11.15 -17.09
CA PHE A 45 29.37 11.23 -16.13
C PHE A 45 30.55 10.42 -16.67
N GLY A 46 31.64 11.07 -16.98
CA GLY A 46 32.86 10.43 -17.49
C GLY A 46 34.09 10.90 -16.72
N ALA A 47 35.23 10.23 -16.97
CA ALA A 47 36.51 10.60 -16.36
C ALA A 47 36.95 12.04 -16.73
N ASP A 48 36.50 12.56 -17.85
CA ASP A 48 36.82 13.91 -18.35
C ASP A 48 35.82 14.99 -17.89
N GLY A 49 34.89 14.64 -16.98
CA GLY A 49 33.90 15.56 -16.45
C GLY A 49 32.45 15.22 -16.83
N ILE A 50 31.56 16.20 -16.60
CA ILE A 50 30.12 16.07 -16.84
C ILE A 50 29.77 16.73 -18.16
N ARG A 51 29.08 16.00 -19.06
CA ARG A 51 28.54 16.51 -20.30
C ARG A 51 27.03 16.42 -20.32
N ALA A 52 26.36 17.53 -20.64
CA ALA A 52 24.91 17.57 -20.82
C ALA A 52 24.55 17.84 -22.28
N GLU A 53 23.75 16.97 -22.88
CA GLU A 53 23.21 17.12 -24.23
C GLU A 53 21.68 17.30 -24.15
N ARG A 54 21.14 18.23 -24.94
CA ARG A 54 19.70 18.42 -25.08
C ARG A 54 19.23 17.91 -26.43
N ARG A 55 18.15 17.13 -26.44
CA ARG A 55 17.51 16.61 -27.64
C ARG A 55 16.00 16.90 -27.60
N ALA A 56 15.44 17.31 -28.73
CA ALA A 56 14.01 17.62 -28.82
C ALA A 56 13.14 16.38 -28.60
N SER A 57 13.56 15.24 -29.15
CA SER A 57 12.90 13.94 -28.95
C SER A 57 13.92 12.80 -29.01
N GLN A 58 13.60 11.72 -28.29
CA GLN A 58 14.40 10.48 -28.30
C GLN A 58 13.47 9.29 -28.04
N GLU A 59 13.64 8.24 -28.84
CA GLU A 59 12.94 6.98 -28.61
C GLU A 59 13.65 6.17 -27.52
N TRP A 60 12.85 5.65 -26.59
CA TRP A 60 13.31 4.77 -25.52
C TRP A 60 12.58 3.44 -25.57
N GLN A 61 13.27 2.41 -26.02
CA GLN A 61 12.78 1.04 -25.96
C GLN A 61 12.84 0.56 -24.51
N SER A 62 11.71 0.17 -23.98
CA SER A 62 11.60 -0.27 -22.59
C SER A 62 10.54 -1.36 -22.46
N VAL A 63 10.83 -2.35 -21.61
CA VAL A 63 9.86 -3.38 -21.19
C VAL A 63 8.75 -2.81 -20.28
N LEU A 64 8.92 -1.56 -19.82
CA LEU A 64 7.95 -0.85 -18.99
C LEU A 64 6.80 -0.33 -19.85
N THR A 65 5.79 -1.15 -20.05
CA THR A 65 4.54 -0.74 -20.71
C THR A 65 3.68 0.14 -19.80
N PRO A 66 2.75 0.96 -20.32
CA PRO A 66 1.80 1.73 -19.50
C PRO A 66 1.03 0.88 -18.49
N ASN A 67 0.72 -0.38 -18.83
CA ASN A 67 0.04 -1.30 -17.94
C ASN A 67 0.93 -1.67 -16.74
N ILE A 68 2.20 -1.95 -16.97
CA ILE A 68 3.17 -2.27 -15.89
C ILE A 68 3.40 -1.05 -15.00
N LEU A 69 3.54 0.13 -15.58
CA LEU A 69 3.69 1.37 -14.82
C LEU A 69 2.45 1.71 -14.01
N GLY A 70 1.25 1.48 -14.54
CA GLY A 70 0.00 1.65 -13.82
C GLY A 70 -0.09 0.78 -12.55
N VAL A 71 0.48 -0.42 -12.62
CA VAL A 71 0.56 -1.37 -11.49
C VAL A 71 1.59 -0.94 -10.45
N LEU A 72 2.73 -0.43 -10.89
CA LEU A 72 3.84 -0.02 -10.01
C LEU A 72 3.56 1.31 -9.31
N LEU A 73 2.84 2.24 -9.99
CA LEU A 73 2.65 3.61 -9.51
C LEU A 73 1.45 3.78 -8.57
N VAL A 74 0.46 2.89 -8.60
CA VAL A 74 -0.72 3.02 -7.75
C VAL A 74 -0.69 2.00 -6.62
N ALA A 75 -0.39 2.48 -5.41
CA ALA A 75 -0.48 1.66 -4.21
C ALA A 75 -1.91 1.10 -4.05
N PRO A 76 -2.08 -0.23 -3.82
CA PRO A 76 -3.40 -0.86 -3.70
C PRO A 76 -4.30 -0.19 -2.66
N GLU A 77 -3.69 0.38 -1.62
CA GLU A 77 -4.39 1.08 -0.54
C GLU A 77 -5.13 2.34 -1.01
N LYS A 78 -4.66 2.97 -2.10
CA LYS A 78 -5.26 4.17 -2.72
C LYS A 78 -6.35 3.85 -3.75
N MET A 79 -6.44 2.61 -4.21
CA MET A 79 -7.45 2.19 -5.18
C MET A 79 -8.84 2.09 -4.54
N SER A 80 -9.92 2.37 -5.29
CA SER A 80 -11.29 2.12 -4.82
C SER A 80 -11.57 0.61 -4.72
N ALA A 81 -12.55 0.21 -3.88
CA ALA A 81 -12.93 -1.20 -3.75
C ALA A 81 -13.37 -1.82 -5.09
N ARG A 82 -14.11 -1.06 -5.93
CA ARG A 82 -14.52 -1.49 -7.27
C ARG A 82 -13.34 -1.70 -8.21
N THR A 83 -12.35 -0.81 -8.15
CA THR A 83 -11.13 -0.91 -8.97
C THR A 83 -10.31 -2.11 -8.55
N LEU A 84 -10.14 -2.33 -7.22
CA LEU A 84 -9.45 -3.49 -6.67
C LEU A 84 -10.13 -4.79 -7.11
N TRP A 85 -11.46 -4.89 -7.01
CA TRP A 85 -12.20 -6.07 -7.43
C TRP A 85 -11.95 -6.43 -8.90
N ARG A 86 -12.09 -5.47 -9.82
CA ARG A 86 -11.83 -5.68 -11.24
C ARG A 86 -10.38 -6.06 -11.52
N TYR A 87 -9.46 -5.40 -10.82
CA TYR A 87 -8.04 -5.64 -10.98
C TYR A 87 -7.62 -7.04 -10.49
N ILE A 88 -8.14 -7.50 -9.34
CA ILE A 88 -7.94 -8.85 -8.82
C ILE A 88 -8.46 -9.90 -9.82
N ALA A 89 -9.65 -9.68 -10.39
CA ALA A 89 -10.22 -10.58 -11.40
C ALA A 89 -9.29 -10.70 -12.63
N HIS A 90 -8.78 -9.56 -13.11
CA HIS A 90 -7.83 -9.53 -14.23
C HIS A 90 -6.50 -10.25 -13.93
N LEU A 91 -5.93 -10.01 -12.74
CA LEU A 91 -4.71 -10.70 -12.30
C LEU A 91 -4.89 -12.21 -12.22
N LYS A 92 -6.03 -12.68 -11.66
CA LYS A 92 -6.34 -14.11 -11.56
C LYS A 92 -6.52 -14.77 -12.92
N GLN A 93 -7.17 -14.11 -13.88
CA GLN A 93 -7.30 -14.61 -15.25
C GLN A 93 -5.93 -14.79 -15.94
N ASN A 94 -4.95 -13.97 -15.59
CA ASN A 94 -3.59 -14.03 -16.14
C ASN A 94 -2.61 -14.84 -15.27
N ASN A 95 -3.11 -15.66 -14.32
CA ASN A 95 -2.29 -16.47 -13.40
C ASN A 95 -1.24 -15.64 -12.63
N GLN A 96 -1.52 -14.37 -12.35
CA GLN A 96 -0.64 -13.49 -11.59
C GLN A 96 -1.03 -13.45 -10.10
N LYS A 97 -0.04 -13.21 -9.22
CA LYS A 97 -0.27 -13.13 -7.76
C LYS A 97 -1.08 -11.89 -7.41
N ALA A 98 -2.29 -12.09 -6.90
CA ALA A 98 -3.21 -11.03 -6.50
C ALA A 98 -3.25 -10.77 -4.98
N THR A 99 -2.50 -11.53 -4.17
CA THR A 99 -2.59 -11.56 -2.69
C THR A 99 -2.52 -10.16 -2.06
N ARG A 100 -1.63 -9.29 -2.54
CA ARG A 100 -1.50 -7.92 -2.03
C ARG A 100 -2.75 -7.07 -2.28
N TYR A 101 -3.37 -7.23 -3.44
CA TYR A 101 -4.60 -6.52 -3.81
C TYR A 101 -5.82 -7.08 -3.09
N GLU A 102 -5.86 -8.39 -2.87
CA GLU A 102 -6.91 -9.04 -2.07
C GLU A 102 -6.86 -8.56 -0.62
N LEU A 103 -5.68 -8.47 -0.01
CA LEU A 103 -5.52 -7.92 1.34
C LEU A 103 -6.02 -6.47 1.42
N ALA A 104 -5.68 -5.62 0.44
CA ALA A 104 -6.16 -4.25 0.40
C ALA A 104 -7.68 -4.16 0.25
N LEU A 105 -8.29 -5.04 -0.56
CA LEU A 105 -9.73 -5.12 -0.72
C LEU A 105 -10.43 -5.54 0.59
N TRP A 106 -9.98 -6.63 1.19
CA TRP A 106 -10.58 -7.14 2.43
C TRP A 106 -10.40 -6.18 3.61
N SER A 107 -9.25 -5.50 3.70
CA SER A 107 -9.04 -4.44 4.69
C SER A 107 -10.08 -3.32 4.54
N LYS A 108 -10.42 -2.91 3.30
CA LYS A 108 -11.46 -1.90 3.06
C LYS A 108 -12.87 -2.39 3.40
N VAL A 109 -13.18 -3.64 3.11
CA VAL A 109 -14.50 -4.24 3.41
C VAL A 109 -14.69 -4.36 4.93
N ILE A 110 -13.62 -4.70 5.66
CA ILE A 110 -13.67 -4.92 7.11
C ILE A 110 -13.59 -3.59 7.89
N SER A 111 -12.96 -2.56 7.33
CA SER A 111 -12.79 -1.25 7.98
C SER A 111 -14.04 -0.68 8.65
N PRO A 112 -15.24 -0.69 8.04
CA PRO A 112 -16.45 -0.17 8.70
C PRO A 112 -16.87 -0.97 9.93
N PHE A 113 -16.51 -2.25 10.04
CA PHE A 113 -16.82 -3.09 11.21
C PHE A 113 -15.86 -2.86 12.39
N VAL A 114 -14.70 -2.27 12.14
CA VAL A 114 -13.73 -1.94 13.19
C VAL A 114 -14.31 -0.93 14.17
N ILE A 115 -15.04 0.08 13.67
CA ILE A 115 -15.60 1.16 14.52
C ILE A 115 -16.56 0.61 15.57
N PRO A 116 -17.63 -0.13 15.23
CA PRO A 116 -18.54 -0.67 16.24
C PRO A 116 -17.87 -1.65 17.20
N ILE A 117 -16.89 -2.44 16.74
CA ILE A 117 -16.17 -3.35 17.63
C ILE A 117 -15.28 -2.58 18.61
N MET A 118 -14.62 -1.51 18.19
CA MET A 118 -13.87 -0.64 19.11
C MET A 118 -14.77 0.08 20.11
N MET A 119 -16.00 0.44 19.72
CA MET A 119 -17.01 0.95 20.67
C MET A 119 -17.37 -0.10 21.71
N LEU A 120 -17.55 -1.38 21.32
CA LEU A 120 -17.79 -2.47 22.25
C LEU A 120 -16.60 -2.72 23.19
N VAL A 121 -15.37 -2.61 22.71
CA VAL A 121 -14.15 -2.69 23.55
C VAL A 121 -14.13 -1.59 24.59
N ALA A 122 -14.57 -0.38 24.25
CA ALA A 122 -14.62 0.75 25.18
C ALA A 122 -15.74 0.64 26.23
N MET A 123 -16.83 -0.10 25.97
CA MET A 123 -18.01 -0.18 26.81
C MET A 123 -17.74 -0.62 28.26
N PRO A 124 -16.94 -1.68 28.55
CA PRO A 124 -16.63 -2.09 29.91
C PRO A 124 -15.98 -1.01 30.77
N PHE A 125 -15.20 -0.14 30.14
CA PHE A 125 -14.52 0.98 30.81
C PHE A 125 -15.51 2.11 31.12
N ALA A 126 -16.45 2.39 30.21
CA ALA A 126 -17.47 3.42 30.41
C ALA A 126 -18.44 3.09 31.55
N ILE A 127 -18.84 1.82 31.70
CA ILE A 127 -19.82 1.38 32.72
C ILE A 127 -19.22 1.44 34.14
N ARG A 128 -17.92 1.21 34.31
CA ARG A 128 -17.29 1.16 35.64
C ARG A 128 -17.14 2.50 36.35
N GLY A 129 -17.32 3.62 35.67
CA GLY A 129 -17.23 4.95 36.27
C GLY A 129 -15.82 5.30 36.83
N PRO A 130 -15.61 6.55 37.28
CA PRO A 130 -14.28 7.09 37.64
C PRO A 130 -13.78 6.65 39.04
N ARG A 131 -14.37 5.65 39.68
CA ARG A 131 -14.07 5.31 41.09
C ARG A 131 -12.67 4.73 41.37
N SER A 132 -11.90 4.28 40.35
CA SER A 132 -10.62 3.62 40.64
C SER A 132 -9.42 4.05 39.77
N GLY A 133 -9.53 5.08 38.94
CA GLY A 133 -8.37 5.43 38.06
C GLY A 133 -8.45 6.76 37.34
N GLY A 134 -9.46 7.57 37.58
CA GLY A 134 -9.61 8.86 36.88
C GLY A 134 -9.91 8.73 35.38
N THR A 135 -10.47 9.77 34.78
CA THR A 135 -10.78 9.85 33.33
C THR A 135 -9.55 9.63 32.45
N SER A 136 -8.37 10.05 32.92
CA SER A 136 -7.10 9.93 32.19
C SER A 136 -6.70 8.46 31.93
N GLY A 137 -6.91 7.55 32.89
CA GLY A 137 -6.60 6.13 32.72
C GLY A 137 -7.46 5.45 31.66
N MET A 138 -8.75 5.83 31.58
CA MET A 138 -9.67 5.29 30.56
C MET A 138 -9.30 5.75 29.14
N ILE A 139 -8.94 7.03 29.01
CA ILE A 139 -8.47 7.59 27.73
C ILE A 139 -7.18 6.87 27.30
N PHE A 140 -6.23 6.68 28.21
CA PHE A 140 -4.98 5.98 27.94
C PHE A 140 -5.22 4.54 27.47
N LEU A 141 -6.09 3.78 28.13
CA LEU A 141 -6.46 2.42 27.74
C LEU A 141 -7.15 2.38 26.36
N GLY A 142 -8.00 3.36 26.04
CA GLY A 142 -8.62 3.48 24.72
C GLY A 142 -7.61 3.70 23.61
N ILE A 143 -6.64 4.61 23.84
CA ILE A 143 -5.54 4.87 22.89
C ILE A 143 -4.69 3.61 22.71
N LEU A 144 -4.33 2.93 23.80
CA LEU A 144 -3.54 1.70 23.77
C LEU A 144 -4.26 0.57 23.02
N ALA A 145 -5.57 0.41 23.23
CA ALA A 145 -6.37 -0.57 22.51
C ALA A 145 -6.41 -0.26 21.00
N GLY A 146 -6.61 1.00 20.61
CA GLY A 146 -6.60 1.43 19.21
C GLY A 146 -5.24 1.19 18.53
N LEU A 147 -4.16 1.56 19.21
CA LEU A 147 -2.80 1.31 18.74
C LEU A 147 -2.50 -0.19 18.63
N GLY A 148 -2.88 -0.95 19.64
CA GLY A 148 -2.75 -2.42 19.67
C GLY A 148 -3.47 -3.09 18.49
N PHE A 149 -4.71 -2.68 18.21
CA PHE A 149 -5.44 -3.14 17.02
C PHE A 149 -4.70 -2.82 15.72
N HIS A 150 -4.21 -1.59 15.60
CA HIS A 150 -3.51 -1.16 14.39
C HIS A 150 -2.21 -1.94 14.16
N LEU A 151 -1.41 -2.13 15.22
CA LEU A 151 -0.17 -2.91 15.16
C LEU A 151 -0.46 -4.37 14.84
N LEU A 152 -1.47 -4.96 15.49
CA LEU A 152 -1.86 -6.34 15.26
C LEU A 152 -2.33 -6.54 13.80
N SER A 153 -3.15 -5.64 13.29
CA SER A 153 -3.62 -5.70 11.89
C SER A 153 -2.48 -5.60 10.89
N ARG A 154 -1.49 -4.74 11.14
CA ARG A 154 -0.28 -4.66 10.30
C ARG A 154 0.57 -5.93 10.37
N LEU A 155 0.74 -6.48 11.57
CA LEU A 155 1.50 -7.71 11.78
C LEU A 155 0.88 -8.87 11.02
N PHE A 156 -0.45 -9.08 11.16
CA PHE A 156 -1.17 -10.11 10.41
C PHE A 156 -1.10 -9.87 8.90
N GLY A 157 -1.19 -8.63 8.45
CA GLY A 157 -1.01 -8.28 7.04
C GLY A 157 0.36 -8.70 6.49
N HIS A 158 1.43 -8.44 7.21
CA HIS A 158 2.80 -8.85 6.84
C HIS A 158 2.98 -10.37 6.86
N LEU A 159 2.55 -11.03 7.94
CA LEU A 159 2.62 -12.49 8.05
C LEU A 159 1.79 -13.19 6.97
N GLY A 160 0.64 -12.64 6.63
CA GLY A 160 -0.21 -13.16 5.56
C GLY A 160 0.45 -13.09 4.18
N LEU A 161 1.18 -12.02 3.90
CA LEU A 161 1.95 -11.89 2.65
C LEU A 161 3.11 -12.88 2.59
N LEU A 162 3.84 -13.08 3.68
CA LEU A 162 5.00 -13.97 3.76
C LEU A 162 4.58 -15.45 3.66
N ASN A 163 3.49 -15.83 4.32
CA ASN A 163 3.05 -17.23 4.41
C ASN A 163 1.95 -17.60 3.40
N ASN A 164 1.60 -16.69 2.47
CA ASN A 164 0.50 -16.88 1.50
C ASN A 164 -0.83 -17.28 2.15
N TRP A 165 -1.13 -16.73 3.33
CA TRP A 165 -2.41 -16.98 4.01
C TRP A 165 -3.57 -16.36 3.23
N PRO A 166 -4.78 -16.94 3.33
CA PRO A 166 -5.94 -16.37 2.67
C PRO A 166 -6.21 -14.95 3.18
N ALA A 167 -6.32 -14.00 2.26
CA ALA A 167 -6.46 -12.57 2.57
C ALA A 167 -7.64 -12.26 3.52
N VAL A 168 -8.72 -13.04 3.39
CA VAL A 168 -9.90 -12.96 4.27
C VAL A 168 -9.51 -13.27 5.71
N ALA A 169 -8.84 -14.39 5.97
CA ALA A 169 -8.45 -14.80 7.31
C ALA A 169 -7.53 -13.78 7.96
N VAL A 170 -6.52 -13.30 7.21
CA VAL A 170 -5.57 -12.29 7.68
C VAL A 170 -6.27 -10.99 8.13
N SER A 171 -7.29 -10.56 7.38
CA SER A 171 -8.00 -9.33 7.65
C SER A 171 -9.05 -9.47 8.77
N VAL A 172 -9.68 -10.64 8.90
CA VAL A 172 -10.74 -10.91 9.89
C VAL A 172 -10.18 -11.27 11.27
N LEU A 173 -9.03 -11.95 11.33
CA LEU A 173 -8.47 -12.48 12.58
C LEU A 173 -8.22 -11.41 13.65
N PRO A 174 -7.61 -10.25 13.37
CA PRO A 174 -7.46 -9.18 14.36
C PRO A 174 -8.80 -8.67 14.88
N LEU A 175 -9.80 -8.57 14.00
CA LEU A 175 -11.14 -8.13 14.36
C LEU A 175 -11.83 -9.10 15.33
N LEU A 176 -11.73 -10.42 15.08
CA LEU A 176 -12.28 -11.45 15.95
C LEU A 176 -11.61 -11.47 17.33
N ILE A 177 -10.29 -11.25 17.40
CA ILE A 177 -9.56 -11.16 18.67
C ILE A 177 -10.11 -10.00 19.50
N PHE A 178 -10.27 -8.81 18.90
CA PHE A 178 -10.80 -7.65 19.61
C PHE A 178 -12.29 -7.80 19.97
N LEU A 179 -13.06 -8.45 19.13
CA LEU A 179 -14.45 -8.80 19.45
C LEU A 179 -14.53 -9.75 20.66
N ALA A 180 -13.67 -10.77 20.71
CA ALA A 180 -13.60 -11.68 21.84
C ALA A 180 -13.20 -10.97 23.14
N ILE A 181 -12.23 -10.03 23.08
CA ILE A 181 -11.83 -9.18 24.20
C ILE A 181 -13.01 -8.32 24.68
N ALA A 182 -13.76 -7.70 23.75
CA ALA A 182 -14.94 -6.89 24.08
C ALA A 182 -16.01 -7.71 24.80
N LEU A 183 -16.34 -8.88 24.24
CA LEU A 183 -17.37 -9.77 24.84
C LEU A 183 -16.94 -10.31 26.21
N ALA A 184 -15.64 -10.66 26.34
CA ALA A 184 -15.11 -11.09 27.65
C ALA A 184 -15.17 -9.95 28.68
N GLY A 185 -14.85 -8.73 28.27
CA GLY A 185 -14.93 -7.54 29.12
C GLY A 185 -16.36 -7.24 29.58
N ILE A 186 -17.34 -7.29 28.68
CA ILE A 186 -18.75 -7.09 28.99
C ILE A 186 -19.24 -8.18 29.99
N ARG A 187 -18.97 -9.46 29.71
CA ARG A 187 -19.35 -10.55 30.59
C ARG A 187 -18.74 -10.45 32.00
N TRP A 188 -17.50 -9.95 32.06
CA TRP A 188 -16.84 -9.77 33.35
C TRP A 188 -17.45 -8.62 34.16
N VAL A 189 -17.97 -7.59 33.49
CA VAL A 189 -18.72 -6.49 34.16
C VAL A 189 -20.08 -6.95 34.63
N ASP A 190 -20.79 -7.76 33.83
CA ASP A 190 -22.16 -8.25 34.12
C ASP A 190 -22.20 -9.26 35.28
N ARG A 191 -21.13 -10.02 35.50
CA ARG A 191 -21.02 -11.02 36.58
C ARG A 191 -20.68 -10.43 37.95
N ARG A 192 -20.48 -9.13 38.07
CA ARG A 192 -20.18 -8.43 39.33
C ARG A 192 -21.26 -7.48 39.75
#